data_2408bdbf7205833205f6bc6c3f05fee1
#
_entry.id   2408bdbf7205833205f6bc6c3f05fee1
#
_cell.length_a   1.000
_cell.length_b   1.000
_cell.length_c   1.000
_cell.angle_alpha   90.00
_cell.angle_beta   90.00
_cell.angle_gamma   90.00
#
_symmetry.space_group_name_H-M   'P 1'
#
loop_
_entity.id
_entity.type
_entity.pdbx_description
1 polymer ?
#
loop_
_entity_poly.entity_id
_entity_poly.type
_entity_poly.pdbx_seq_one_letter_code
_entity_poly.pdbx_strand_id
1 'polypeptide(L)'
;MLTLRSYMAADEDAAIELWRRTWQKTYPELDFDARLPWWRERWRTILVPNSDIVVAADDGVLLGLMTVDPRNRYLDQVVVAPEAWGSGVAEKLLGEAKRISPSGLDIFVNKDNFRAIRFYEKHGFSFGGEDVNPISGRPVNKMSWRS
;
A
#
# COMPACT_ATOMS: atom_id res chain seq x y z
N MET A 1 -9.06 17.32 10.25
CA MET A 1 -8.46 16.29 11.12
C MET A 1 -8.34 14.97 10.40
N LEU A 2 -7.20 14.33 10.48
CA LEU A 2 -6.99 13.03 9.86
C LEU A 2 -7.79 11.94 10.58
N THR A 3 -8.54 11.17 9.80
CA THR A 3 -9.35 10.06 10.31
C THR A 3 -9.00 8.79 9.55
N LEU A 4 -8.79 7.68 10.27
CA LEU A 4 -8.66 6.36 9.67
C LEU A 4 -10.02 5.67 9.78
N ARG A 5 -10.47 5.10 8.66
CA ARG A 5 -11.73 4.38 8.60
C ARG A 5 -11.70 3.27 7.56
N SER A 6 -12.67 2.37 7.62
CA SER A 6 -12.81 1.33 6.62
C SER A 6 -13.15 1.92 5.26
N TYR A 7 -12.61 1.30 4.22
CA TYR A 7 -12.93 1.60 2.83
C TYR A 7 -14.41 1.29 2.55
N MET A 8 -15.04 2.13 1.74
CA MET A 8 -16.39 1.93 1.24
C MET A 8 -16.39 2.01 -0.28
N ALA A 9 -17.38 1.36 -0.92
CA ALA A 9 -17.47 1.35 -2.39
C ALA A 9 -17.46 2.76 -3.01
N ALA A 10 -18.01 3.75 -2.31
CA ALA A 10 -18.02 5.14 -2.76
C ALA A 10 -16.62 5.75 -2.83
N ASP A 11 -15.62 5.14 -2.19
CA ASP A 11 -14.24 5.61 -2.19
C ASP A 11 -13.45 5.16 -3.43
N GLU A 12 -14.01 4.31 -4.29
CA GLU A 12 -13.24 3.64 -5.34
C GLU A 12 -12.48 4.62 -6.23
N ASP A 13 -13.15 5.62 -6.78
CA ASP A 13 -12.51 6.54 -7.71
C ASP A 13 -11.37 7.31 -7.03
N ALA A 14 -11.59 7.75 -5.80
CA ALA A 14 -10.56 8.46 -5.03
C ALA A 14 -9.38 7.55 -4.70
N ALA A 15 -9.65 6.28 -4.36
CA ALA A 15 -8.60 5.30 -4.06
C ALA A 15 -7.76 4.97 -5.31
N ILE A 16 -8.40 4.79 -6.45
CA ILE A 16 -7.71 4.52 -7.72
C ILE A 16 -6.85 5.72 -8.12
N GLU A 17 -7.38 6.94 -8.00
CA GLU A 17 -6.62 8.15 -8.33
C GLU A 17 -5.45 8.38 -7.38
N LEU A 18 -5.63 8.09 -6.09
CA LEU A 18 -4.55 8.16 -5.11
C LEU A 18 -3.41 7.20 -5.47
N TRP A 19 -3.74 5.96 -5.85
CA TRP A 19 -2.76 4.98 -6.30
C TRP A 19 -2.00 5.48 -7.53
N ARG A 20 -2.73 5.96 -8.55
CA ARG A 20 -2.14 6.43 -9.80
C ARG A 20 -1.14 7.57 -9.56
N ARG A 21 -1.57 8.64 -8.89
CA ARG A 21 -0.72 9.83 -8.73
C ARG A 21 0.48 9.58 -7.81
N THR A 22 0.33 8.70 -6.82
CA THR A 22 1.40 8.38 -5.90
C THR A 22 2.49 7.58 -6.59
N TRP A 23 2.11 6.52 -7.32
CA TRP A 23 3.06 5.72 -8.06
C TRP A 23 3.68 6.49 -9.23
N GLN A 24 2.90 7.35 -9.89
CA GLN A 24 3.42 8.19 -10.97
C GLN A 24 4.48 9.17 -10.44
N LYS A 25 4.31 9.68 -9.23
CA LYS A 25 5.31 10.54 -8.58
C LYS A 25 6.56 9.74 -8.23
N THR A 26 6.40 8.50 -7.79
CA THR A 26 7.52 7.62 -7.42
C THR A 26 8.30 7.14 -8.64
N TYR A 27 7.61 6.85 -9.72
CA TYR A 27 8.22 6.36 -10.97
C TYR A 27 7.75 7.20 -12.16
N PRO A 28 8.28 8.42 -12.34
CA PRO A 28 7.80 9.32 -13.40
C PRO A 28 7.99 8.78 -14.81
N GLU A 29 8.93 7.85 -15.01
CA GLU A 29 9.23 7.25 -16.31
C GLU A 29 8.22 6.18 -16.74
N LEU A 30 7.35 5.73 -15.85
CA LEU A 30 6.34 4.72 -16.14
C LEU A 30 4.99 5.38 -16.43
N ASP A 31 4.16 4.72 -17.24
CA ASP A 31 2.83 5.21 -17.60
C ASP A 31 1.76 4.50 -16.76
N PHE A 32 1.40 5.10 -15.64
CA PHE A 32 0.38 4.53 -14.75
C PHE A 32 -1.03 4.75 -15.28
N ASP A 33 -1.25 5.75 -16.13
CA ASP A 33 -2.55 5.93 -16.78
C ASP A 33 -2.89 4.71 -17.64
N ALA A 34 -1.92 4.17 -18.34
CA ALA A 34 -2.10 2.97 -19.16
C ALA A 34 -2.43 1.73 -18.33
N ARG A 35 -2.07 1.73 -17.05
CA ARG A 35 -2.31 0.60 -16.13
C ARG A 35 -3.66 0.67 -15.42
N LEU A 36 -4.39 1.78 -15.52
CA LEU A 36 -5.62 1.99 -14.77
C LEU A 36 -6.70 0.93 -15.02
N PRO A 37 -6.98 0.49 -16.25
CA PRO A 37 -7.97 -0.56 -16.45
C PRO A 37 -7.61 -1.86 -15.72
N TRP A 38 -6.36 -2.26 -15.81
CA TRP A 38 -5.86 -3.46 -15.12
C TRP A 38 -5.92 -3.27 -13.59
N TRP A 39 -5.50 -2.12 -13.09
CA TRP A 39 -5.49 -1.86 -11.66
C TRP A 39 -6.89 -1.85 -11.07
N ARG A 40 -7.86 -1.20 -11.74
CA ARG A 40 -9.25 -1.17 -11.29
C ARG A 40 -9.85 -2.58 -11.26
N GLU A 41 -9.55 -3.40 -12.24
CA GLU A 41 -9.99 -4.80 -12.26
C GLU A 41 -9.42 -5.56 -11.07
N ARG A 42 -8.12 -5.45 -10.84
CA ARG A 42 -7.45 -6.10 -9.70
C ARG A 42 -8.01 -5.59 -8.37
N TRP A 43 -8.24 -4.30 -8.26
CA TRP A 43 -8.83 -3.69 -7.07
C TRP A 43 -10.18 -4.32 -6.74
N ARG A 44 -11.07 -4.38 -7.73
CA ARG A 44 -12.43 -4.88 -7.56
C ARG A 44 -12.51 -6.38 -7.32
N THR A 45 -11.67 -7.17 -7.99
CA THR A 45 -11.81 -8.63 -8.01
C THR A 45 -10.88 -9.35 -7.05
N ILE A 46 -9.77 -8.72 -6.66
CA ILE A 46 -8.77 -9.34 -5.79
C ILE A 46 -8.70 -8.64 -4.44
N LEU A 47 -8.46 -7.33 -4.44
CA LEU A 47 -8.18 -6.62 -3.18
C LEU A 47 -9.43 -6.40 -2.34
N VAL A 48 -10.48 -5.85 -2.92
CA VAL A 48 -11.72 -5.56 -2.16
C VAL A 48 -12.34 -6.84 -1.56
N PRO A 49 -12.49 -7.95 -2.29
CA PRO A 49 -13.09 -9.16 -1.73
C PRO A 49 -12.25 -9.87 -0.67
N ASN A 50 -10.93 -9.73 -0.71
CA ASN A 50 -10.02 -10.56 0.08
C ASN A 50 -9.24 -9.81 1.16
N SER A 51 -9.33 -8.48 1.20
CA SER A 51 -8.52 -7.67 2.11
C SER A 51 -9.37 -6.82 3.02
N ASP A 52 -8.83 -6.54 4.20
CA ASP A 52 -9.27 -5.40 4.99
C ASP A 52 -8.57 -4.16 4.44
N ILE A 53 -9.34 -3.14 4.12
CA ILE A 53 -8.82 -1.90 3.54
C ILE A 53 -9.17 -0.75 4.45
N VAL A 54 -8.14 -0.01 4.87
CA VAL A 54 -8.27 1.19 5.70
C VAL A 54 -7.82 2.39 4.90
N VAL A 55 -8.62 3.44 4.92
CA VAL A 55 -8.30 4.72 4.29
C VAL A 55 -8.03 5.77 5.34
N ALA A 56 -7.11 6.68 5.03
CA ALA A 56 -6.82 7.86 5.83
C ALA A 56 -7.37 9.07 5.10
N ALA A 57 -8.31 9.78 5.73
CA ALA A 57 -8.99 10.91 5.11
C ALA A 57 -8.89 12.16 6.00
N ASP A 58 -8.79 13.32 5.37
CA ASP A 58 -8.82 14.62 6.03
C ASP A 58 -9.80 15.51 5.25
N ASP A 59 -10.86 15.97 5.94
CA ASP A 59 -11.94 16.75 5.33
C ASP A 59 -12.51 16.10 4.06
N GLY A 60 -12.69 14.76 4.11
CA GLY A 60 -13.22 14.00 2.99
C GLY A 60 -12.25 13.69 1.86
N VAL A 61 -11.00 14.17 1.96
CA VAL A 61 -9.95 13.91 0.96
C VAL A 61 -9.12 12.71 1.39
N LEU A 62 -8.99 11.70 0.53
CA LEU A 62 -8.14 10.55 0.83
C LEU A 62 -6.67 10.94 0.72
N LEU A 63 -5.93 10.76 1.80
CA LEU A 63 -4.48 10.99 1.88
C LEU A 63 -3.67 9.70 1.94
N GLY A 64 -4.32 8.57 2.15
CA GLY A 64 -3.64 7.30 2.20
C GLY A 64 -4.60 6.13 2.22
N LEU A 65 -4.07 4.96 1.92
CA LEU A 65 -4.80 3.70 2.05
C LEU A 65 -3.83 2.55 2.32
N MET A 66 -4.36 1.49 2.90
CA MET A 66 -3.63 0.26 3.16
C MET A 66 -4.56 -0.92 2.91
N THR A 67 -4.02 -1.98 2.33
CA THR A 67 -4.75 -3.24 2.13
C THR A 67 -3.99 -4.40 2.77
N VAL A 68 -4.65 -5.17 3.61
CA VAL A 68 -4.04 -6.34 4.26
C VAL A 68 -5.01 -7.52 4.23
N ASP A 69 -4.51 -8.68 3.87
CA ASP A 69 -5.23 -9.95 3.99
C ASP A 69 -4.69 -10.67 5.23
N PRO A 70 -5.43 -10.68 6.35
CA PRO A 70 -4.94 -11.27 7.60
C PRO A 70 -4.83 -12.79 7.54
N ARG A 71 -5.48 -13.46 6.59
CA ARG A 71 -5.43 -14.91 6.45
C ARG A 71 -4.05 -15.40 6.05
N ASN A 72 -3.33 -14.59 5.24
CA ASN A 72 -1.97 -14.92 4.79
C ASN A 72 -0.95 -13.85 5.19
N ARG A 73 -1.34 -12.86 5.98
CA ARG A 73 -0.50 -11.76 6.47
C ARG A 73 0.03 -10.87 5.34
N TYR A 74 -0.66 -10.85 4.20
CA TYR A 74 -0.17 -10.12 3.03
C TYR A 74 -0.61 -8.66 3.05
N LEU A 75 0.36 -7.77 3.17
CA LEU A 75 0.19 -6.33 3.04
C LEU A 75 0.47 -5.97 1.58
N ASP A 76 -0.60 -5.81 0.79
CA ASP A 76 -0.44 -5.59 -0.65
C ASP A 76 -0.08 -4.14 -0.96
N GLN A 77 -0.77 -3.20 -0.29
CA GLN A 77 -0.60 -1.77 -0.57
C GLN A 77 -0.48 -0.96 0.71
N VAL A 78 0.48 -0.06 0.76
CA VAL A 78 0.49 1.11 1.63
C VAL A 78 0.80 2.29 0.72
N VAL A 79 -0.19 3.14 0.48
CA VAL A 79 -0.09 4.26 -0.44
C VAL A 79 -0.41 5.53 0.33
N VAL A 80 0.48 6.52 0.27
CA VAL A 80 0.29 7.81 0.91
C VAL A 80 0.49 8.91 -0.13
N ALA A 81 -0.47 9.84 -0.19
CA ALA A 81 -0.41 10.97 -1.10
C ALA A 81 0.92 11.70 -0.97
N PRO A 82 1.56 12.10 -2.09
CA PRO A 82 2.87 12.76 -2.02
C PRO A 82 2.92 13.99 -1.11
N GLU A 83 1.85 14.78 -1.06
CA GLU A 83 1.75 15.95 -0.18
C GLU A 83 1.69 15.60 1.31
N ALA A 84 1.42 14.34 1.63
CA ALA A 84 1.35 13.86 3.02
C ALA A 84 2.59 13.03 3.41
N TRP A 85 3.59 12.91 2.54
CA TRP A 85 4.82 12.20 2.89
C TRP A 85 5.53 12.91 4.06
N GLY A 86 6.00 12.13 5.04
CA GLY A 86 6.65 12.66 6.22
C GLY A 86 5.71 13.18 7.29
N SER A 87 4.41 13.04 7.11
CA SER A 87 3.40 13.56 8.04
C SER A 87 2.91 12.55 9.10
N GLY A 88 3.35 11.30 9.02
CA GLY A 88 2.92 10.24 9.94
C GLY A 88 1.73 9.42 9.46
N VAL A 89 1.19 9.69 8.27
CA VAL A 89 0.06 8.92 7.73
C VAL A 89 0.44 7.47 7.50
N ALA A 90 1.62 7.21 6.93
CA ALA A 90 2.09 5.86 6.66
C ALA A 90 2.24 5.04 7.95
N GLU A 91 2.78 5.65 9.02
CA GLU A 91 2.92 5.01 10.32
C GLU A 91 1.58 4.62 10.92
N LYS A 92 0.58 5.48 10.79
CA LYS A 92 -0.77 5.21 11.30
C LYS A 92 -1.43 4.06 10.53
N LEU A 93 -1.30 4.06 9.21
CA LEU A 93 -1.82 2.97 8.37
C LEU A 93 -1.13 1.65 8.68
N LEU A 94 0.19 1.66 8.84
CA LEU A 94 0.95 0.46 9.19
C LEU A 94 0.55 -0.05 10.58
N GLY A 95 0.32 0.85 11.53
CA GLY A 95 -0.18 0.49 12.86
C GLY A 95 -1.51 -0.25 12.80
N GLU A 96 -2.44 0.19 11.94
CA GLU A 96 -3.70 -0.50 11.72
C GLU A 96 -3.49 -1.88 11.07
N ALA A 97 -2.58 -1.98 10.11
CA ALA A 97 -2.25 -3.27 9.50
C ALA A 97 -1.73 -4.27 10.54
N LYS A 98 -0.86 -3.82 11.44
CA LYS A 98 -0.34 -4.65 12.53
C LYS A 98 -1.43 -5.07 13.51
N ARG A 99 -2.40 -4.19 13.77
CA ARG A 99 -3.54 -4.50 14.63
C ARG A 99 -4.45 -5.56 13.99
N ILE A 100 -4.68 -5.47 12.69
CA ILE A 100 -5.53 -6.41 11.95
C ILE A 100 -4.84 -7.76 11.77
N SER A 101 -3.52 -7.76 11.58
CA SER A 101 -2.72 -8.97 11.40
C SER A 101 -1.60 -9.02 12.45
N PRO A 102 -1.98 -9.30 13.72
CA PRO A 102 -1.03 -9.17 14.84
C PRO A 102 0.08 -10.21 14.86
N SER A 103 -0.07 -11.33 14.16
CA SER A 103 0.97 -12.36 14.09
C SER A 103 2.10 -12.00 13.12
N GLY A 104 1.85 -11.10 12.18
CA GLY A 104 2.88 -10.67 11.24
C GLY A 104 2.32 -10.05 9.98
N LEU A 105 3.23 -9.49 9.19
CA LEU A 105 2.94 -8.90 7.88
C LEU A 105 4.06 -9.25 6.92
N ASP A 106 3.70 -9.52 5.68
CA ASP A 106 4.63 -9.70 4.56
C ASP A 106 4.30 -8.70 3.47
N ILE A 107 5.31 -8.07 2.90
CA ILE A 107 5.15 -7.14 1.80
C ILE A 107 6.25 -7.33 0.77
N PHE A 108 5.92 -7.09 -0.51
CA PHE A 108 6.92 -7.01 -1.58
C PHE A 108 7.16 -5.56 -1.93
N VAL A 109 8.42 -5.14 -1.89
CA VAL A 109 8.84 -3.76 -2.14
C VAL A 109 9.78 -3.75 -3.33
N ASN A 110 9.57 -2.84 -4.29
CA ASN A 110 10.50 -2.69 -5.41
C ASN A 110 11.90 -2.47 -4.87
N LYS A 111 12.87 -3.21 -5.43
CA LYS A 111 14.25 -3.22 -4.94
C LYS A 111 14.92 -1.87 -4.98
N ASP A 112 14.51 -0.99 -5.89
CA ASP A 112 15.03 0.37 -6.04
C ASP A 112 14.24 1.43 -5.25
N ASN A 113 13.18 1.03 -4.56
CA ASN A 113 12.39 1.95 -3.73
C ASN A 113 13.00 2.05 -2.33
N PHE A 114 14.14 2.72 -2.22
CA PHE A 114 14.91 2.80 -0.97
C PHE A 114 14.14 3.51 0.14
N ARG A 115 13.30 4.48 -0.19
CA ARG A 115 12.47 5.18 0.78
C ARG A 115 11.51 4.23 1.48
N ALA A 116 10.83 3.38 0.71
CA ALA A 116 9.93 2.38 1.27
C ALA A 116 10.69 1.33 2.09
N ILE A 117 11.80 0.84 1.56
CA ILE A 117 12.63 -0.15 2.27
C ILE A 117 13.05 0.38 3.64
N ARG A 118 13.56 1.62 3.71
CA ARG A 118 13.96 2.24 4.97
C ARG A 118 12.78 2.41 5.93
N PHE A 119 11.63 2.78 5.39
CA PHE A 119 10.41 2.90 6.19
C PHE A 119 10.04 1.57 6.85
N TYR A 120 10.03 0.48 6.09
CA TYR A 120 9.68 -0.83 6.64
C TYR A 120 10.73 -1.33 7.63
N GLU A 121 12.02 -1.14 7.33
CA GLU A 121 13.09 -1.50 8.27
C GLU A 121 12.93 -0.75 9.60
N LYS A 122 12.65 0.53 9.55
CA LYS A 122 12.42 1.36 10.74
C LYS A 122 11.27 0.83 11.60
N HIS A 123 10.28 0.20 10.98
CA HIS A 123 9.10 -0.31 11.67
C HIS A 123 9.15 -1.82 11.94
N GLY A 124 10.33 -2.39 11.95
CA GLY A 124 10.55 -3.76 12.41
C GLY A 124 10.49 -4.83 11.35
N PHE A 125 10.45 -4.45 10.07
CA PHE A 125 10.50 -5.42 8.98
C PHE A 125 11.94 -5.80 8.68
N SER A 126 12.14 -7.08 8.36
CA SER A 126 13.44 -7.63 7.95
C SER A 126 13.37 -8.14 6.52
N PHE A 127 14.51 -8.09 5.84
CA PHE A 127 14.64 -8.67 4.50
C PHE A 127 14.41 -10.19 4.56
N GLY A 128 13.53 -10.68 3.70
CA GLY A 128 13.14 -12.10 3.68
C GLY A 128 13.39 -12.80 2.34
N GLY A 129 14.02 -12.14 1.40
CA GLY A 129 14.35 -12.72 0.11
C GLY A 129 14.05 -11.81 -1.06
N GLU A 130 14.50 -12.23 -2.23
CA GLU A 130 14.27 -11.51 -3.49
C GLU A 130 13.27 -12.28 -4.35
N ASP A 131 12.52 -11.55 -5.16
CA ASP A 131 11.57 -12.10 -6.13
C ASP A 131 11.45 -11.14 -7.30
N VAL A 132 10.60 -11.48 -8.24
CA VAL A 132 10.29 -10.64 -9.40
C VAL A 132 8.78 -10.42 -9.42
N ASN A 133 8.36 -9.17 -9.59
CA ASN A 133 6.96 -8.86 -9.75
C ASN A 133 6.45 -9.53 -11.04
N PRO A 134 5.47 -10.43 -10.96
CA PRO A 134 5.03 -11.19 -12.14
C PRO A 134 4.37 -10.32 -13.22
N ILE A 135 3.96 -9.10 -12.88
CA ILE A 135 3.28 -8.20 -13.81
C ILE A 135 4.27 -7.25 -14.46
N SER A 136 5.10 -6.56 -13.66
CA SER A 136 6.04 -5.56 -14.15
C SER A 136 7.37 -6.14 -14.59
N GLY A 137 7.73 -7.35 -14.13
CA GLY A 137 9.04 -7.94 -14.33
C GLY A 137 10.14 -7.29 -13.49
N ARG A 138 9.81 -6.34 -12.63
CA ARG A 138 10.78 -5.61 -11.82
C ARG A 138 11.19 -6.44 -10.60
N PRO A 139 12.46 -6.35 -10.19
CA PRO A 139 12.92 -7.05 -8.99
C PRO A 139 12.32 -6.43 -7.72
N VAL A 140 11.89 -7.29 -6.80
CA VAL A 140 11.32 -6.89 -5.52
C VAL A 140 12.02 -7.58 -4.36
N ASN A 141 12.01 -6.94 -3.19
CA ASN A 141 12.42 -7.55 -1.94
C ASN A 141 11.17 -7.96 -1.17
N LYS A 142 11.16 -9.17 -0.67
CA LYS A 142 10.19 -9.57 0.35
C LYS A 142 10.67 -9.04 1.69
N MET A 143 9.80 -8.35 2.40
CA MET A 143 10.08 -7.89 3.76
C MET A 143 9.01 -8.41 4.71
N SER A 144 9.41 -8.80 5.90
CA SER A 144 8.51 -9.44 6.85
C SER A 144 8.65 -8.84 8.24
N TRP A 145 7.51 -8.64 8.88
CA TRP A 145 7.43 -8.29 10.30
C TRP A 145 6.73 -9.44 11.04
N ARG A 146 7.26 -9.81 12.20
CA ARG A 146 6.64 -10.80 13.10
C ARG A 146 6.57 -10.23 14.51
N SER A 147 5.45 -10.48 15.17
CA SER A 147 5.26 -9.99 16.54
C SER A 147 6.07 -10.78 17.56
#